data_f054b38247fdb2dd3c72eb7f0348e74b
#
_entry.id   f054b38247fdb2dd3c72eb7f0348e74b
#
_cell.length_a   1.000
_cell.length_b   1.000
_cell.length_c   1.000
_cell.angle_alpha   90.00
_cell.angle_beta   90.00
_cell.angle_gamma   90.00
#
_symmetry.space_group_name_H-M   'P 1'
#
loop_
_entity.id
_entity.type
_entity.pdbx_description
1 polymer ?
#
loop_
_entity_poly.entity_id
_entity_poly.type
_entity_poly.pdbx_seq_one_letter_code
_entity_poly.pdbx_strand_id
1 'polypeptide(L)'
;MIRRVRVPSRVNIIGEHTDYAGGLALPFATEVYLELLIEAQPVGFDGDETVIALWQAAEGYPAKLTVNSEIPIGRGMSSSAALCVAIAIGANPTLDKLAICHTAQRLEHQVLGTKCGLLDQMAMVFAKKNHAMLVNFSDLSRTFLPIPSSWRFKLIDSGLTRKLSDTKYNSNADYSTKHVVSENTRVLKAVNADAATLGKLLNESHASLTMLGVSLPEIDELVHSIQTTEGVLGARMMGGGFGGMILVLVANDDVLPEAISVSSSGRFLFEEFD
;
A
#
# COMPACT_ATOMS: atom_id res chain seq x y z
N MET A 1 -2.77 31.80 0.47
CA MET A 1 -3.27 30.53 1.06
C MET A 1 -2.30 29.41 0.67
N ILE A 2 -1.80 28.70 1.65
CA ILE A 2 -0.90 27.54 1.50
C ILE A 2 -1.56 26.33 2.15
N ARG A 3 -1.58 25.20 1.48
CA ARG A 3 -2.00 23.92 2.04
C ARG A 3 -0.85 22.93 2.08
N ARG A 4 -0.77 22.18 3.16
CA ARG A 4 0.16 21.07 3.32
C ARG A 4 -0.63 19.80 3.58
N VAL A 5 -0.39 18.76 2.77
CA VAL A 5 -0.99 17.45 2.96
C VAL A 5 0.12 16.42 3.10
N ARG A 6 0.12 15.68 4.21
CA ARG A 6 1.10 14.63 4.48
C ARG A 6 0.40 13.29 4.57
N VAL A 7 0.72 12.36 3.68
CA VAL A 7 0.06 11.05 3.56
C VAL A 7 1.07 9.94 3.84
N PRO A 8 0.77 9.01 4.76
CA PRO A 8 1.66 7.88 5.04
C PRO A 8 1.61 6.85 3.89
N SER A 9 2.71 6.13 3.71
CA SER A 9 2.73 4.87 2.95
C SER A 9 1.97 3.77 3.70
N ARG A 10 1.85 2.60 3.10
CA ARG A 10 1.22 1.44 3.72
C ARG A 10 2.05 0.16 3.55
N VAL A 11 1.86 -0.74 4.48
CA VAL A 11 2.18 -2.17 4.35
C VAL A 11 0.87 -2.94 4.38
N ASN A 12 0.71 -3.90 3.48
CA ASN A 12 -0.36 -4.87 3.60
C ASN A 12 0.22 -6.16 4.18
N ILE A 13 -0.19 -6.54 5.38
CA ILE A 13 0.32 -7.74 6.05
C ILE A 13 -0.02 -8.98 5.22
N ILE A 14 -1.30 -9.11 4.82
CA ILE A 14 -1.84 -10.22 4.05
C ILE A 14 -3.14 -9.80 3.36
N GLY A 15 -3.49 -10.42 2.23
CA GLY A 15 -4.67 -10.06 1.43
C GLY A 15 -4.32 -9.27 0.17
N GLU A 16 -3.19 -9.57 -0.48
CA GLU A 16 -2.87 -8.97 -1.79
C GLU A 16 -3.79 -9.54 -2.88
N HIS A 17 -4.07 -8.73 -3.90
CA HIS A 17 -4.91 -9.11 -5.04
C HIS A 17 -6.32 -9.59 -4.69
N THR A 18 -6.90 -9.07 -3.62
CA THR A 18 -8.26 -9.40 -3.17
C THR A 18 -9.24 -8.23 -3.30
N ASP A 19 -8.76 -6.99 -3.25
CA ASP A 19 -9.54 -5.77 -3.14
C ASP A 19 -10.44 -5.49 -4.36
N TYR A 20 -9.97 -5.74 -5.56
CA TYR A 20 -10.77 -5.61 -6.79
C TYR A 20 -11.77 -6.78 -7.01
N ALA A 21 -11.70 -7.83 -6.17
CA ALA A 21 -12.58 -8.98 -6.22
C ALA A 21 -13.51 -9.07 -4.99
N GLY A 22 -13.63 -8.00 -4.19
CA GLY A 22 -14.47 -7.96 -3.00
C GLY A 22 -13.97 -8.83 -1.85
N GLY A 23 -12.67 -9.13 -1.81
CA GLY A 23 -12.05 -9.96 -0.77
C GLY A 23 -11.65 -9.19 0.49
N LEU A 24 -10.76 -9.79 1.28
CA LEU A 24 -10.29 -9.29 2.56
C LEU A 24 -8.82 -8.91 2.52
N ALA A 25 -8.42 -7.87 3.25
CA ALA A 25 -7.02 -7.52 3.48
C ALA A 25 -6.78 -7.01 4.90
N LEU A 26 -5.50 -7.01 5.32
CA LEU A 26 -5.07 -6.58 6.65
C LEU A 26 -3.91 -5.58 6.56
N PRO A 27 -4.11 -4.38 6.00
CA PRO A 27 -3.07 -3.35 5.90
C PRO A 27 -2.91 -2.52 7.19
N PHE A 28 -1.78 -1.82 7.27
CA PHE A 28 -1.56 -0.69 8.18
C PHE A 28 -0.73 0.40 7.52
N ALA A 29 -0.85 1.65 7.97
CA ALA A 29 -0.04 2.76 7.50
C ALA A 29 1.33 2.80 8.21
N THR A 30 2.37 3.21 7.49
CA THR A 30 3.76 3.26 7.97
C THR A 30 4.21 4.69 8.29
N GLU A 31 5.34 4.85 8.99
CA GLU A 31 5.95 6.16 9.27
C GLU A 31 6.82 6.71 8.12
N VAL A 32 6.59 6.25 6.89
CA VAL A 32 7.20 6.76 5.66
C VAL A 32 6.16 7.58 4.91
N TYR A 33 6.44 8.82 4.58
CA TYR A 33 5.45 9.78 4.13
C TYR A 33 5.75 10.38 2.75
N LEU A 34 4.67 10.78 2.09
CA LEU A 34 4.67 11.77 1.02
C LEU A 34 4.04 13.05 1.53
N GLU A 35 4.66 14.18 1.22
CA GLU A 35 4.15 15.53 1.50
C GLU A 35 3.85 16.26 0.19
N LEU A 36 2.67 16.84 0.07
CA LEU A 36 2.26 17.75 -1.00
C LEU A 36 2.08 19.15 -0.40
N LEU A 37 2.86 20.12 -0.90
CA LEU A 37 2.70 21.54 -0.62
C LEU A 37 1.99 22.20 -1.81
N ILE A 38 0.94 22.97 -1.52
CA ILE A 38 0.08 23.64 -2.49
C ILE A 38 0.09 25.13 -2.16
N GLU A 39 0.70 25.93 -3.02
CA GLU A 39 0.75 27.40 -2.91
C GLU A 39 -0.20 28.00 -3.95
N ALA A 40 -1.32 28.59 -3.49
CA ALA A 40 -2.31 29.20 -4.41
C ALA A 40 -1.67 30.32 -5.23
N GLN A 41 -2.00 30.36 -6.51
CA GLN A 41 -1.54 31.37 -7.48
C GLN A 41 -2.73 32.09 -8.12
N PRO A 42 -2.55 33.33 -8.61
CA PRO A 42 -3.61 34.02 -9.33
C PRO A 42 -4.01 33.34 -10.64
N VAL A 43 -3.04 32.75 -11.35
CA VAL A 43 -3.23 32.06 -12.63
C VAL A 43 -2.17 30.99 -12.83
N GLY A 44 -2.51 29.94 -13.59
CA GLY A 44 -1.58 28.90 -14.04
C GLY A 44 -1.24 27.85 -12.99
N PHE A 45 -0.39 26.93 -13.40
CA PHE A 45 0.07 25.82 -12.57
C PHE A 45 1.59 25.71 -12.70
N ASP A 46 2.28 25.40 -11.60
CA ASP A 46 3.73 25.17 -11.54
C ASP A 46 4.01 23.90 -10.77
N GLY A 47 4.92 23.07 -11.25
CA GLY A 47 5.30 21.79 -10.64
C GLY A 47 5.57 20.70 -11.66
N ASP A 48 5.64 19.46 -11.20
CA ASP A 48 5.76 18.27 -12.06
C ASP A 48 4.51 18.09 -12.94
N GLU A 49 4.69 17.73 -14.21
CA GLU A 49 3.59 17.60 -15.19
C GLU A 49 2.54 16.58 -14.76
N THR A 50 2.95 15.45 -14.16
CA THR A 50 2.03 14.42 -13.66
C THR A 50 1.24 14.92 -12.46
N VAL A 51 1.89 15.65 -11.55
CA VAL A 51 1.24 16.25 -10.38
C VAL A 51 0.23 17.30 -10.80
N ILE A 52 0.58 18.15 -11.77
CA ILE A 52 -0.34 19.15 -12.35
C ILE A 52 -1.54 18.46 -13.00
N ALA A 53 -1.33 17.40 -13.78
CA ALA A 53 -2.43 16.65 -14.43
C ALA A 53 -3.38 16.03 -13.39
N LEU A 54 -2.85 15.45 -12.32
CA LEU A 54 -3.65 14.92 -11.21
C LEU A 54 -4.44 16.02 -10.49
N TRP A 55 -3.81 17.17 -10.26
CA TRP A 55 -4.43 18.32 -9.61
C TRP A 55 -5.57 18.91 -10.43
N GLN A 56 -5.38 19.04 -11.73
CA GLN A 56 -6.42 19.49 -12.66
C GLN A 56 -7.57 18.49 -12.77
N ALA A 57 -7.28 17.17 -12.81
CA ALA A 57 -8.29 16.12 -12.79
C ALA A 57 -9.09 16.05 -11.47
N ALA A 58 -8.52 16.58 -10.38
CA ALA A 58 -9.20 16.79 -9.11
C ALA A 58 -9.92 18.15 -8.99
N GLU A 59 -10.02 18.91 -10.10
CA GLU A 59 -10.63 20.25 -10.15
C GLU A 59 -9.92 21.27 -9.22
N GLY A 60 -8.60 21.13 -9.08
CA GLY A 60 -7.79 22.00 -8.25
C GLY A 60 -7.65 23.42 -8.85
N TYR A 61 -7.59 24.42 -8.00
CA TYR A 61 -7.39 25.82 -8.38
C TYR A 61 -5.95 26.09 -8.86
N PRO A 62 -5.67 27.23 -9.54
CA PRO A 62 -4.32 27.62 -9.93
C PRO A 62 -3.36 27.61 -8.76
N ALA A 63 -2.27 26.85 -8.86
CA ALA A 63 -1.34 26.66 -7.76
C ALA A 63 0.05 26.25 -8.23
N LYS A 64 1.05 26.50 -7.38
CA LYS A 64 2.35 25.83 -7.43
C LYS A 64 2.27 24.58 -6.54
N LEU A 65 2.68 23.44 -7.09
CA LEU A 65 2.59 22.13 -6.48
C LEU A 65 4.01 21.56 -6.25
N THR A 66 4.36 21.30 -4.99
CA THR A 66 5.66 20.72 -4.65
C THR A 66 5.43 19.40 -3.91
N VAL A 67 6.05 18.32 -4.38
CA VAL A 67 5.98 16.99 -3.76
C VAL A 67 7.32 16.64 -3.17
N ASN A 68 7.34 16.31 -1.87
CA ASN A 68 8.46 15.72 -1.17
C ASN A 68 8.06 14.31 -0.71
N SER A 69 8.78 13.27 -1.12
CA SER A 69 8.41 11.90 -0.82
C SER A 69 9.59 11.10 -0.31
N GLU A 70 9.40 10.48 0.86
CA GLU A 70 10.27 9.44 1.39
C GLU A 70 9.85 8.04 0.90
N ILE A 71 8.67 7.93 0.24
CA ILE A 71 8.15 6.66 -0.26
C ILE A 71 8.89 6.26 -1.52
N PRO A 72 9.57 5.10 -1.56
CA PRO A 72 10.28 4.65 -2.74
C PRO A 72 9.33 4.43 -3.93
N ILE A 73 9.63 5.08 -5.06
CA ILE A 73 8.81 4.98 -6.28
C ILE A 73 9.00 3.60 -6.92
N GLY A 74 7.88 2.95 -7.31
CA GLY A 74 7.89 1.66 -8.02
C GLY A 74 8.33 0.46 -7.17
N ARG A 75 8.36 0.61 -5.83
CA ARG A 75 8.80 -0.45 -4.89
C ARG A 75 7.65 -1.15 -4.15
N GLY A 76 6.41 -1.01 -4.61
CA GLY A 76 5.25 -1.66 -3.98
C GLY A 76 4.80 -1.03 -2.66
N MET A 77 5.28 0.17 -2.31
CA MET A 77 4.89 0.93 -1.12
C MET A 77 3.82 1.99 -1.41
N SER A 78 3.15 1.91 -2.57
CA SER A 78 1.99 2.73 -2.95
C SER A 78 2.25 4.24 -3.01
N SER A 79 3.39 4.64 -3.58
CA SER A 79 3.74 6.05 -3.78
C SER A 79 2.70 6.78 -4.65
N SER A 80 2.17 6.14 -5.70
CA SER A 80 1.13 6.71 -6.57
C SER A 80 -0.18 6.95 -5.82
N ALA A 81 -0.62 5.97 -5.02
CA ALA A 81 -1.83 6.11 -4.21
C ALA A 81 -1.68 7.21 -3.16
N ALA A 82 -0.51 7.32 -2.50
CA ALA A 82 -0.24 8.39 -1.55
C ALA A 82 -0.32 9.77 -2.20
N LEU A 83 0.22 9.93 -3.43
CA LEU A 83 0.10 11.16 -4.21
C LEU A 83 -1.36 11.46 -4.55
N CYS A 84 -2.11 10.49 -5.07
CA CYS A 84 -3.52 10.70 -5.42
C CYS A 84 -4.39 11.02 -4.20
N VAL A 85 -4.11 10.41 -3.03
CA VAL A 85 -4.76 10.74 -1.76
C VAL A 85 -4.42 12.18 -1.34
N ALA A 86 -3.15 12.58 -1.43
CA ALA A 86 -2.73 13.94 -1.10
C ALA A 86 -3.40 14.99 -2.00
N ILE A 87 -3.48 14.71 -3.30
CA ILE A 87 -4.19 15.55 -4.29
C ILE A 87 -5.68 15.65 -3.96
N ALA A 88 -6.36 14.53 -3.68
CA ALA A 88 -7.79 14.53 -3.38
C ALA A 88 -8.11 15.37 -2.12
N ILE A 89 -7.31 15.25 -1.07
CA ILE A 89 -7.44 16.04 0.18
C ILE A 89 -7.14 17.51 -0.09
N GLY A 90 -6.03 17.80 -0.78
CA GLY A 90 -5.59 19.17 -1.04
C GLY A 90 -6.55 19.96 -1.92
N ALA A 91 -7.13 19.33 -2.95
CA ALA A 91 -8.11 19.95 -3.83
C ALA A 91 -9.46 20.19 -3.12
N ASN A 92 -9.94 19.22 -2.37
CA ASN A 92 -11.21 19.34 -1.62
C ASN A 92 -11.10 18.74 -0.20
N PRO A 93 -10.67 19.54 0.78
CA PRO A 93 -10.50 19.08 2.17
C PRO A 93 -11.81 18.79 2.92
N THR A 94 -12.97 19.10 2.32
CA THR A 94 -14.29 18.83 2.92
C THR A 94 -14.84 17.45 2.58
N LEU A 95 -14.18 16.69 1.73
CA LEU A 95 -14.56 15.32 1.40
C LEU A 95 -14.53 14.41 2.64
N ASP A 96 -15.51 13.55 2.77
CA ASP A 96 -15.43 12.46 3.73
C ASP A 96 -14.35 11.45 3.34
N LYS A 97 -13.94 10.64 4.29
CA LYS A 97 -12.81 9.70 4.10
C LYS A 97 -13.02 8.72 2.95
N LEU A 98 -14.25 8.26 2.73
CA LEU A 98 -14.54 7.30 1.66
C LEU A 98 -14.54 8.00 0.31
N ALA A 99 -15.07 9.22 0.23
CA ALA A 99 -15.01 10.06 -0.96
C ALA A 99 -13.55 10.40 -1.33
N ILE A 100 -12.67 10.66 -0.35
CA ILE A 100 -11.23 10.80 -0.59
C ILE A 100 -10.66 9.54 -1.26
N CYS A 101 -10.96 8.34 -0.74
CA CYS A 101 -10.47 7.08 -1.31
C CYS A 101 -10.93 6.89 -2.76
N HIS A 102 -12.21 7.10 -3.03
CA HIS A 102 -12.76 6.96 -4.40
C HIS A 102 -12.21 8.03 -5.36
N THR A 103 -12.03 9.28 -4.89
CA THR A 103 -11.41 10.31 -5.70
C THR A 103 -9.97 9.94 -6.04
N ALA A 104 -9.17 9.51 -5.07
CA ALA A 104 -7.80 9.09 -5.29
C ALA A 104 -7.71 7.90 -6.27
N GLN A 105 -8.56 6.87 -6.12
CA GLN A 105 -8.64 5.75 -7.05
C GLN A 105 -9.00 6.21 -8.47
N ARG A 106 -9.99 7.09 -8.62
CA ARG A 106 -10.36 7.66 -9.92
C ARG A 106 -9.19 8.39 -10.58
N LEU A 107 -8.41 9.14 -9.81
CA LEU A 107 -7.22 9.84 -10.31
C LEU A 107 -6.15 8.85 -10.79
N GLU A 108 -5.88 7.77 -10.05
CA GLU A 108 -4.96 6.71 -10.49
C GLU A 108 -5.40 6.06 -11.79
N HIS A 109 -6.69 5.77 -11.93
CA HIS A 109 -7.24 5.16 -13.14
C HIS A 109 -7.17 6.09 -14.35
N GLN A 110 -7.58 7.36 -14.17
CA GLN A 110 -7.73 8.31 -15.28
C GLN A 110 -6.42 8.94 -15.75
N VAL A 111 -5.53 9.27 -14.80
CA VAL A 111 -4.30 10.02 -15.11
C VAL A 111 -3.09 9.10 -15.18
N LEU A 112 -2.95 8.16 -14.25
CA LEU A 112 -1.79 7.27 -14.19
C LEU A 112 -2.00 5.96 -14.96
N GLY A 113 -3.23 5.66 -15.40
CA GLY A 113 -3.56 4.44 -16.13
C GLY A 113 -3.48 3.16 -15.30
N THR A 114 -3.35 3.28 -13.98
CA THR A 114 -3.20 2.14 -13.06
C THR A 114 -4.57 1.64 -12.60
N LYS A 115 -4.95 0.45 -13.01
CA LYS A 115 -6.19 -0.20 -12.55
C LYS A 115 -5.94 -0.84 -11.18
N CYS A 116 -6.24 -0.12 -10.11
CA CYS A 116 -6.10 -0.58 -8.72
C CYS A 116 -7.45 -0.75 -8.04
N GLY A 117 -7.51 -1.56 -6.95
CA GLY A 117 -8.62 -1.56 -6.01
C GLY A 117 -8.55 -0.38 -5.04
N LEU A 118 -9.15 -0.52 -3.86
CA LEU A 118 -9.21 0.54 -2.84
C LEU A 118 -8.28 0.28 -1.64
N LEU A 119 -7.50 -0.80 -1.65
CA LEU A 119 -6.68 -1.21 -0.51
C LEU A 119 -5.74 -0.09 -0.04
N ASP A 120 -4.98 0.47 -0.96
CA ASP A 120 -3.93 1.44 -0.67
C ASP A 120 -4.52 2.74 -0.09
N GLN A 121 -5.52 3.29 -0.76
CA GLN A 121 -6.19 4.51 -0.34
C GLN A 121 -6.87 4.35 1.02
N MET A 122 -7.58 3.24 1.24
CA MET A 122 -8.23 2.96 2.53
C MET A 122 -7.22 2.79 3.65
N ALA A 123 -6.11 2.09 3.41
CA ALA A 123 -5.05 1.90 4.41
C ALA A 123 -4.47 3.23 4.90
N MET A 124 -4.29 4.22 4.00
CA MET A 124 -3.73 5.54 4.31
C MET A 124 -4.74 6.48 4.96
N VAL A 125 -5.98 6.52 4.42
CA VAL A 125 -7.00 7.49 4.84
C VAL A 125 -7.65 7.11 6.17
N PHE A 126 -7.83 5.82 6.44
CA PHE A 126 -8.43 5.31 7.67
C PHE A 126 -7.41 4.89 8.72
N ALA A 127 -6.11 5.07 8.46
CA ALA A 127 -5.05 4.66 9.37
C ALA A 127 -5.30 5.02 10.84
N LYS A 128 -4.96 4.08 11.72
CA LYS A 128 -4.94 4.26 13.17
C LYS A 128 -3.60 3.74 13.70
N LYS A 129 -2.87 4.58 14.45
CA LYS A 129 -1.55 4.22 14.97
C LYS A 129 -1.60 2.93 15.80
N ASN A 130 -0.63 2.06 15.59
CA ASN A 130 -0.49 0.74 16.24
C ASN A 130 -1.65 -0.22 15.97
N HIS A 131 -2.39 -0.02 14.88
CA HIS A 131 -3.46 -0.92 14.47
C HIS A 131 -3.32 -1.30 13.01
N ALA A 132 -3.54 -2.57 12.72
CA ALA A 132 -3.89 -3.05 11.39
C ALA A 132 -5.40 -2.86 11.18
N MET A 133 -5.83 -2.77 9.94
CA MET A 133 -7.23 -2.61 9.56
C MET A 133 -7.67 -3.81 8.74
N LEU A 134 -8.51 -4.67 9.33
CA LEU A 134 -9.21 -5.68 8.54
C LEU A 134 -10.26 -4.98 7.68
N VAL A 135 -10.10 -5.06 6.37
CA VAL A 135 -11.03 -4.48 5.39
C VAL A 135 -11.75 -5.59 4.66
N ASN A 136 -13.06 -5.46 4.50
CA ASN A 136 -13.87 -6.25 3.59
C ASN A 136 -14.24 -5.38 2.38
N PHE A 137 -13.72 -5.69 1.20
CA PHE A 137 -13.95 -4.90 -0.01
C PHE A 137 -15.30 -5.17 -0.68
N SER A 138 -16.08 -6.14 -0.21
CA SER A 138 -17.44 -6.36 -0.72
C SER A 138 -18.45 -5.30 -0.25
N ASP A 139 -18.22 -4.74 0.95
CA ASP A 139 -19.10 -3.75 1.59
C ASP A 139 -18.34 -2.55 2.19
N LEU A 140 -17.00 -2.52 2.02
CA LEU A 140 -16.07 -1.53 2.58
C LEU A 140 -16.12 -1.40 4.11
N SER A 141 -16.61 -2.43 4.79
CA SER A 141 -16.55 -2.51 6.25
C SER A 141 -15.11 -2.69 6.73
N ARG A 142 -14.81 -2.17 7.93
CA ARG A 142 -13.46 -2.18 8.51
C ARG A 142 -13.47 -2.34 10.00
N THR A 143 -12.52 -3.15 10.48
CA THR A 143 -12.29 -3.38 11.91
C THR A 143 -10.83 -3.11 12.22
N PHE A 144 -10.55 -2.33 13.27
CA PHE A 144 -9.19 -2.02 13.69
C PHE A 144 -8.73 -3.02 14.74
N LEU A 145 -7.59 -3.64 14.51
CA LEU A 145 -6.97 -4.65 15.35
C LEU A 145 -5.63 -4.13 15.85
N PRO A 146 -5.36 -4.15 17.16
CA PRO A 146 -4.04 -3.80 17.67
C PRO A 146 -2.97 -4.70 17.03
N ILE A 147 -1.87 -4.11 16.57
CA ILE A 147 -0.72 -4.87 16.08
C ILE A 147 0.02 -5.41 17.31
N PRO A 148 0.14 -6.74 17.47
CA PRO A 148 0.87 -7.32 18.60
C PRO A 148 2.35 -6.91 18.56
N SER A 149 2.95 -6.64 19.71
CA SER A 149 4.39 -6.28 19.80
C SER A 149 5.33 -7.39 19.33
N SER A 150 4.83 -8.62 19.24
CA SER A 150 5.55 -9.77 18.65
C SER A 150 5.56 -9.78 17.13
N TRP A 151 4.74 -8.94 16.47
CA TRP A 151 4.75 -8.81 15.00
C TRP A 151 5.77 -7.75 14.58
N ARG A 152 7.02 -8.19 14.39
CA ARG A 152 8.11 -7.32 13.94
C ARG A 152 8.27 -7.47 12.44
N PHE A 153 7.91 -6.42 11.72
CA PHE A 153 7.99 -6.40 10.27
C PHE A 153 9.24 -5.68 9.78
N LYS A 154 9.85 -6.26 8.75
CA LYS A 154 10.94 -5.64 7.99
C LYS A 154 10.62 -5.67 6.50
N LEU A 155 11.23 -4.75 5.75
CA LEU A 155 11.14 -4.70 4.30
C LEU A 155 12.51 -4.91 3.69
N ILE A 156 12.56 -5.76 2.66
CA ILE A 156 13.75 -5.98 1.83
C ILE A 156 13.38 -5.57 0.41
N ASP A 157 14.21 -4.70 -0.20
CA ASP A 157 14.05 -4.35 -1.60
C ASP A 157 14.56 -5.51 -2.47
N SER A 158 13.73 -6.02 -3.35
CA SER A 158 14.11 -7.08 -4.28
C SER A 158 15.14 -6.62 -5.34
N GLY A 159 15.37 -5.32 -5.46
CA GLY A 159 16.20 -4.75 -6.53
C GLY A 159 15.51 -4.71 -7.89
N LEU A 160 14.36 -5.35 -8.05
CA LEU A 160 13.59 -5.39 -9.29
C LEU A 160 12.51 -4.32 -9.29
N THR A 161 12.47 -3.53 -10.35
CA THR A 161 11.42 -2.54 -10.60
C THR A 161 10.70 -2.88 -11.88
N ARG A 162 9.36 -2.91 -11.84
CA ARG A 162 8.54 -3.09 -13.02
C ARG A 162 7.42 -2.05 -13.06
N LYS A 163 7.13 -1.52 -14.24
CA LYS A 163 5.92 -0.70 -14.42
C LYS A 163 4.71 -1.64 -14.42
N LEU A 164 3.78 -1.44 -13.50
CA LEU A 164 2.53 -2.22 -13.41
C LEU A 164 1.72 -2.17 -14.72
N SER A 165 1.85 -1.09 -15.50
CA SER A 165 1.24 -0.94 -16.81
C SER A 165 1.70 -1.98 -17.84
N ASP A 166 2.90 -2.55 -17.69
CA ASP A 166 3.51 -3.45 -18.67
C ASP A 166 3.23 -4.93 -18.36
N THR A 167 2.52 -5.20 -17.26
CA THR A 167 2.23 -6.56 -16.81
C THR A 167 0.84 -7.00 -17.26
N LYS A 168 0.81 -8.01 -18.12
CA LYS A 168 -0.43 -8.76 -18.35
C LYS A 168 -0.64 -9.65 -17.14
N TYR A 169 -1.57 -9.30 -16.25
CA TYR A 169 -2.08 -10.25 -15.27
C TYR A 169 -2.53 -11.51 -16.01
N ASN A 170 -2.09 -12.66 -15.53
CA ASN A 170 -2.56 -13.92 -16.10
C ASN A 170 -4.07 -13.99 -15.80
N SER A 171 -4.89 -13.66 -16.80
CA SER A 171 -6.34 -13.48 -16.68
C SER A 171 -7.10 -14.82 -16.58
N ASN A 172 -6.44 -15.87 -16.05
CA ASN A 172 -7.13 -17.11 -15.77
C ASN A 172 -8.06 -16.91 -14.56
N ALA A 173 -9.34 -16.69 -14.84
CA ALA A 173 -10.39 -16.42 -13.86
C ALA A 173 -10.46 -17.51 -12.75
N ASP A 174 -10.09 -18.75 -13.06
CA ASP A 174 -10.09 -19.85 -12.10
C ASP A 174 -9.00 -19.69 -11.04
N TYR A 175 -7.78 -19.32 -11.43
CA TYR A 175 -6.69 -19.05 -10.47
C TYR A 175 -6.95 -17.82 -9.63
N SER A 176 -7.51 -16.76 -10.21
CA SER A 176 -7.89 -15.54 -9.47
C SER A 176 -8.94 -15.87 -8.40
N THR A 177 -9.97 -16.62 -8.74
CA THR A 177 -11.02 -17.02 -7.77
C THR A 177 -10.45 -17.90 -6.65
N LYS A 178 -9.62 -18.90 -6.99
CA LYS A 178 -8.97 -19.78 -6.00
C LYS A 178 -8.05 -18.99 -5.07
N HIS A 179 -7.28 -18.06 -5.61
CA HIS A 179 -6.43 -17.17 -4.80
C HIS A 179 -7.27 -16.39 -3.80
N VAL A 180 -8.29 -15.64 -4.25
CA VAL A 180 -9.11 -14.79 -3.39
C VAL A 180 -9.77 -15.60 -2.26
N VAL A 181 -10.35 -16.76 -2.56
CA VAL A 181 -10.98 -17.62 -1.55
C VAL A 181 -9.98 -18.11 -0.50
N SER A 182 -8.80 -18.59 -0.95
CA SER A 182 -7.76 -19.07 -0.03
C SER A 182 -7.12 -17.93 0.75
N GLU A 183 -6.92 -16.76 0.13
CA GLU A 183 -6.34 -15.57 0.77
C GLU A 183 -7.30 -15.00 1.82
N ASN A 184 -8.59 -14.91 1.55
CA ASN A 184 -9.59 -14.52 2.55
C ASN A 184 -9.53 -15.42 3.78
N THR A 185 -9.35 -16.72 3.59
CA THR A 185 -9.20 -17.68 4.70
C THR A 185 -7.93 -17.40 5.50
N ARG A 186 -6.80 -17.08 4.83
CA ARG A 186 -5.54 -16.72 5.49
C ARG A 186 -5.67 -15.40 6.25
N VAL A 187 -6.31 -14.39 5.66
CA VAL A 187 -6.57 -13.09 6.32
C VAL A 187 -7.37 -13.30 7.61
N LEU A 188 -8.45 -14.08 7.58
CA LEU A 188 -9.26 -14.34 8.78
C LEU A 188 -8.48 -15.11 9.87
N LYS A 189 -7.62 -16.05 9.49
CA LYS A 189 -6.72 -16.74 10.43
C LYS A 189 -5.67 -15.78 11.02
N ALA A 190 -5.16 -14.84 10.23
CA ALA A 190 -4.16 -13.87 10.66
C ALA A 190 -4.67 -12.93 11.77
N VAL A 191 -5.98 -12.65 11.81
CA VAL A 191 -6.61 -11.75 12.80
C VAL A 191 -6.27 -12.13 14.26
N ASN A 192 -6.18 -13.43 14.54
CA ASN A 192 -5.91 -13.95 15.88
C ASN A 192 -4.59 -14.76 15.95
N ALA A 193 -3.72 -14.61 14.97
CA ALA A 193 -2.50 -15.40 14.89
C ALA A 193 -1.42 -14.89 15.86
N ASP A 194 -0.65 -15.80 16.46
CA ASP A 194 0.66 -15.47 16.98
C ASP A 194 1.66 -15.23 15.85
N ALA A 195 2.86 -14.74 16.17
CA ALA A 195 3.86 -14.41 15.17
C ALA A 195 4.30 -15.64 14.34
N ALA A 196 4.42 -16.81 14.94
CA ALA A 196 4.83 -18.02 14.24
C ALA A 196 3.74 -18.50 13.25
N THR A 197 2.49 -18.44 13.66
CA THR A 197 1.34 -18.75 12.80
C THR A 197 1.21 -17.74 11.67
N LEU A 198 1.32 -16.43 11.96
CA LEU A 198 1.31 -15.39 10.92
C LEU A 198 2.43 -15.62 9.90
N GLY A 199 3.65 -15.96 10.35
CA GLY A 199 4.77 -16.25 9.46
C GLY A 199 4.44 -17.35 8.44
N LYS A 200 3.82 -18.45 8.90
CA LYS A 200 3.36 -19.53 8.00
C LYS A 200 2.33 -19.03 7.00
N LEU A 201 1.37 -18.21 7.45
CA LEU A 201 0.34 -17.63 6.56
C LEU A 201 0.95 -16.70 5.51
N LEU A 202 2.01 -15.94 5.85
CA LEU A 202 2.74 -15.12 4.88
C LEU A 202 3.41 -15.99 3.80
N ASN A 203 4.05 -17.11 4.20
CA ASN A 203 4.68 -18.04 3.25
C ASN A 203 3.64 -18.68 2.31
N GLU A 204 2.51 -19.14 2.87
CA GLU A 204 1.40 -19.68 2.08
C GLU A 204 0.80 -18.63 1.11
N SER A 205 0.69 -17.36 1.55
CA SER A 205 0.26 -16.26 0.71
C SER A 205 1.21 -16.04 -0.45
N HIS A 206 2.55 -16.05 -0.22
CA HIS A 206 3.53 -15.93 -1.30
C HIS A 206 3.39 -17.05 -2.33
N ALA A 207 3.30 -18.31 -1.90
CA ALA A 207 3.11 -19.44 -2.80
C ALA A 207 1.81 -19.29 -3.63
N SER A 208 0.74 -18.75 -3.04
CA SER A 208 -0.50 -18.48 -3.75
C SER A 208 -0.35 -17.34 -4.79
N LEU A 209 0.44 -16.31 -4.50
CA LEU A 209 0.76 -15.21 -5.43
C LEU A 209 1.63 -15.70 -6.59
N THR A 210 2.58 -16.60 -6.34
CA THR A 210 3.36 -17.28 -7.40
C THR A 210 2.43 -18.07 -8.34
N MET A 211 1.51 -18.86 -7.78
CA MET A 211 0.52 -19.60 -8.58
C MET A 211 -0.43 -18.68 -9.34
N LEU A 212 -0.76 -17.51 -8.80
CA LEU A 212 -1.55 -16.47 -9.48
C LEU A 212 -0.81 -15.87 -10.68
N GLY A 213 0.53 -16.03 -10.75
CA GLY A 213 1.36 -15.54 -11.83
C GLY A 213 1.74 -14.06 -11.70
N VAL A 214 1.73 -13.52 -10.46
CA VAL A 214 2.13 -12.14 -10.16
C VAL A 214 3.53 -12.04 -9.55
N SER A 215 4.23 -13.17 -9.41
CA SER A 215 5.63 -13.21 -9.01
C SER A 215 6.57 -13.50 -10.20
N LEU A 216 7.87 -13.39 -9.96
CA LEU A 216 8.95 -13.73 -10.89
C LEU A 216 9.82 -14.80 -10.24
N PRO A 217 10.48 -15.70 -11.04
CA PRO A 217 11.40 -16.70 -10.49
C PRO A 217 12.46 -16.11 -9.56
N GLU A 218 13.03 -14.96 -9.91
CA GLU A 218 14.04 -14.26 -9.12
C GLU A 218 13.50 -13.77 -7.78
N ILE A 219 12.20 -13.36 -7.75
CA ILE A 219 11.51 -13.00 -6.51
C ILE A 219 11.25 -14.23 -5.66
N ASP A 220 10.80 -15.33 -6.26
CA ASP A 220 10.51 -16.57 -5.56
C ASP A 220 11.79 -17.15 -4.92
N GLU A 221 12.93 -17.12 -5.63
CA GLU A 221 14.24 -17.53 -5.12
C GLU A 221 14.68 -16.64 -3.95
N LEU A 222 14.54 -15.33 -4.07
CA LEU A 222 14.89 -14.38 -3.01
C LEU A 222 14.02 -14.58 -1.78
N VAL A 223 12.69 -14.69 -1.95
CA VAL A 223 11.75 -14.93 -0.84
C VAL A 223 12.05 -16.27 -0.17
N HIS A 224 12.36 -17.32 -0.93
CA HIS A 224 12.75 -18.62 -0.38
C HIS A 224 14.04 -18.52 0.46
N SER A 225 15.05 -17.84 -0.03
CA SER A 225 16.29 -17.58 0.71
C SER A 225 16.03 -16.85 2.03
N ILE A 226 15.17 -15.81 2.00
CA ILE A 226 14.79 -15.08 3.20
C ILE A 226 14.03 -15.99 4.18
N GLN A 227 13.08 -16.79 3.71
CA GLN A 227 12.28 -17.70 4.54
C GLN A 227 13.13 -18.76 5.25
N THR A 228 14.29 -19.13 4.70
CA THR A 228 15.22 -20.10 5.30
C THR A 228 16.25 -19.46 6.22
N THR A 229 16.27 -18.14 6.36
CA THR A 229 17.17 -17.43 7.27
C THR A 229 16.73 -17.63 8.71
N GLU A 230 17.68 -17.96 9.61
CA GLU A 230 17.41 -18.14 11.03
C GLU A 230 16.77 -16.90 11.65
N GLY A 231 15.70 -17.10 12.42
CA GLY A 231 14.95 -16.04 13.05
C GLY A 231 13.89 -15.36 12.16
N VAL A 232 13.81 -15.68 10.88
CA VAL A 232 12.70 -15.28 10.01
C VAL A 232 11.53 -16.22 10.27
N LEU A 233 10.36 -15.64 10.56
CA LEU A 233 9.12 -16.40 10.80
C LEU A 233 8.34 -16.61 9.51
N GLY A 234 8.45 -15.67 8.56
CA GLY A 234 7.83 -15.75 7.25
C GLY A 234 8.14 -14.54 6.39
N ALA A 235 8.01 -14.71 5.07
CA ALA A 235 8.24 -13.65 4.10
C ALA A 235 7.39 -13.83 2.85
N ARG A 236 7.01 -12.71 2.23
CA ARG A 236 6.27 -12.67 0.96
C ARG A 236 6.54 -11.40 0.18
N MET A 237 6.37 -11.44 -1.13
CA MET A 237 6.30 -10.22 -1.93
C MET A 237 5.09 -9.36 -1.52
N MET A 238 5.15 -8.05 -1.73
CA MET A 238 4.12 -7.09 -1.36
C MET A 238 3.69 -6.21 -2.55
N GLY A 239 2.43 -5.77 -2.53
CA GLY A 239 1.85 -4.91 -3.57
C GLY A 239 1.45 -5.67 -4.83
N GLY A 240 1.50 -5.00 -5.99
CA GLY A 240 1.04 -5.54 -7.26
C GLY A 240 1.90 -6.65 -7.88
N GLY A 241 3.02 -7.00 -7.26
CA GLY A 241 3.91 -8.06 -7.73
C GLY A 241 4.96 -7.61 -8.74
N PHE A 242 5.64 -8.59 -9.34
CA PHE A 242 6.69 -8.43 -10.35
C PHE A 242 7.91 -7.62 -9.89
N GLY A 243 8.16 -7.52 -8.60
CA GLY A 243 9.25 -6.77 -7.98
C GLY A 243 8.83 -5.95 -6.77
N GLY A 244 9.68 -5.02 -6.36
CA GLY A 244 9.44 -4.14 -5.22
C GLY A 244 9.85 -4.73 -3.89
N MET A 245 9.13 -4.39 -2.81
CA MET A 245 9.49 -4.82 -1.46
C MET A 245 8.97 -6.22 -1.14
N ILE A 246 9.78 -6.94 -0.37
CA ILE A 246 9.42 -8.18 0.30
C ILE A 246 9.12 -7.84 1.76
N LEU A 247 7.93 -8.21 2.23
CA LEU A 247 7.55 -8.13 3.64
C LEU A 247 8.08 -9.34 4.38
N VAL A 248 8.81 -9.11 5.47
CA VAL A 248 9.40 -10.13 6.32
C VAL A 248 8.90 -9.97 7.74
N LEU A 249 8.46 -11.05 8.36
CA LEU A 249 8.16 -11.12 9.79
C LEU A 249 9.34 -11.81 10.48
N VAL A 250 9.91 -11.16 11.50
CA VAL A 250 11.09 -11.65 12.23
C VAL A 250 10.80 -11.91 13.70
N ALA A 251 11.57 -12.82 14.32
CA ALA A 251 11.43 -13.18 15.73
C ALA A 251 11.89 -12.05 16.66
N ASN A 252 12.91 -11.29 16.27
CA ASN A 252 13.46 -10.16 17.02
C ASN A 252 14.12 -9.15 16.07
N ASP A 253 14.54 -8.00 16.57
CA ASP A 253 15.05 -6.89 15.78
C ASP A 253 16.48 -7.13 15.22
N ASP A 254 17.23 -8.09 15.79
CA ASP A 254 18.60 -8.43 15.35
C ASP A 254 18.61 -9.28 14.06
N VAL A 255 17.48 -9.90 13.73
CA VAL A 255 17.30 -10.69 12.50
C VAL A 255 17.25 -9.75 11.31
N LEU A 256 18.12 -9.96 10.29
CA LEU A 256 18.23 -9.14 9.10
C LEU A 256 18.47 -7.65 9.44
N PRO A 257 19.59 -7.29 10.10
CA PRO A 257 19.81 -5.94 10.61
C PRO A 257 19.82 -4.87 9.52
N GLU A 258 20.20 -5.22 8.29
CA GLU A 258 20.23 -4.31 7.13
C GLU A 258 18.84 -4.05 6.51
N ALA A 259 17.82 -4.83 6.89
CA ALA A 259 16.48 -4.65 6.37
C ALA A 259 15.76 -3.46 7.07
N ILE A 260 14.88 -2.79 6.31
CA ILE A 260 14.15 -1.62 6.80
C ILE A 260 13.10 -2.05 7.82
N SER A 261 13.25 -1.65 9.07
CA SER A 261 12.24 -1.87 10.11
C SER A 261 11.00 -1.01 9.83
N VAL A 262 9.82 -1.60 10.03
CA VAL A 262 8.54 -0.93 9.74
C VAL A 262 7.78 -0.67 11.03
N SER A 263 7.45 0.59 11.25
CA SER A 263 6.57 1.03 12.33
C SER A 263 5.24 1.56 11.79
N SER A 264 4.19 1.41 12.60
CA SER A 264 2.84 1.87 12.25
C SER A 264 2.69 3.36 12.53
N SER A 265 2.15 4.10 11.56
CA SER A 265 1.75 5.50 11.74
C SER A 265 0.26 5.67 11.99
N GLY A 266 -0.11 6.92 12.27
CA GLY A 266 -1.49 7.38 12.27
C GLY A 266 -1.97 7.78 10.87
N ARG A 267 -3.08 8.51 10.85
CA ARG A 267 -3.71 9.01 9.63
C ARG A 267 -2.85 10.09 8.94
N PHE A 268 -3.27 10.47 7.71
CA PHE A 268 -2.79 11.67 7.02
C PHE A 268 -2.96 12.94 7.87
N LEU A 269 -2.14 13.95 7.58
CA LEU A 269 -2.24 15.29 8.15
C LEU A 269 -2.61 16.28 7.06
N PHE A 270 -3.50 17.20 7.38
CA PHE A 270 -3.86 18.34 6.54
C PHE A 270 -3.75 19.62 7.36
N GLU A 271 -3.05 20.60 6.80
CA GLU A 271 -2.86 21.93 7.39
C GLU A 271 -3.12 22.99 6.32
N GLU A 272 -3.75 24.06 6.71
CA GLU A 272 -3.99 25.26 5.86
C GLU A 272 -3.46 26.49 6.56
N PHE A 273 -2.71 27.31 5.83
CA PHE A 273 -2.09 28.55 6.28
C PHE A 273 -2.53 29.72 5.36
N ASP A 274 -2.63 30.92 5.93
CA ASP A 274 -2.95 32.15 5.19
C ASP A 274 -1.86 32.61 4.23
#